data_77e64d4fe3e41edaad64f6d06469b0da
#
_entry.id   77e64d4fe3e41edaad64f6d06469b0da
#
_cell.length_a   1.000
_cell.length_b   1.000
_cell.length_c   1.000
_cell.angle_alpha   90.00
_cell.angle_beta   90.00
_cell.angle_gamma   90.00
#
_symmetry.space_group_name_H-M   'P 1'
#
loop_
_entity.id
_entity.type
_entity.pdbx_description
1 polymer ?
#
loop_
_entity_poly.entity_id
_entity_poly.type
_entity_poly.pdbx_seq_one_letter_code
_entity_poly.pdbx_strand_id
1 'polypeptide(L)'
;VTADRSRVFAILEADDPAGVVAATSDLAAEACEPAQVRLVGAELADIKAVRPEAGYLVEWDIPASIDMDTYLARKAEKSPLYEQVPEVTFLRTYVREDMAKCLCFYNAPDVDAVVHAREVVSTPIDRLHALDHIEL
;
A
#
# COMPACT_ATOMS: atom_id res chain seq x y z
N VAL A 1 -3.93 6.37 8.59
CA VAL A 1 -3.91 7.86 8.53
C VAL A 1 -2.46 8.30 8.46
N THR A 2 -2.15 9.31 7.65
CA THR A 2 -0.81 9.90 7.61
C THR A 2 -0.48 10.59 8.94
N ALA A 3 0.80 10.60 9.33
CA ALA A 3 1.25 11.16 10.60
C ALA A 3 0.92 12.66 10.73
N ASP A 4 0.90 13.39 9.62
CA ASP A 4 0.47 14.78 9.55
C ASP A 4 -1.06 14.98 9.53
N ARG A 5 -1.80 13.86 9.52
CA ARG A 5 -3.28 13.80 9.48
C ARG A 5 -3.92 14.48 8.26
N SER A 6 -3.16 14.66 7.20
CA SER A 6 -3.66 15.27 5.96
C SER A 6 -4.44 14.30 5.08
N ARG A 7 -4.23 12.98 5.23
CA ARG A 7 -4.85 11.94 4.40
C ARG A 7 -5.25 10.70 5.19
N VAL A 8 -6.34 10.09 4.76
CA VAL A 8 -6.79 8.77 5.22
C VAL A 8 -6.81 7.84 4.01
N PHE A 9 -6.15 6.70 4.15
CA PHE A 9 -6.24 5.59 3.21
C PHE A 9 -7.13 4.52 3.82
N ALA A 10 -8.29 4.28 3.23
CA ALA A 10 -9.24 3.27 3.71
C ALA A 10 -9.25 2.09 2.72
N ILE A 11 -8.91 0.90 3.22
CA ILE A 11 -9.03 -0.35 2.48
C ILE A 11 -10.23 -1.11 3.05
N LEU A 12 -11.22 -1.34 2.23
CA LEU A 12 -12.50 -1.89 2.64
C LEU A 12 -12.84 -3.14 1.82
N GLU A 13 -13.52 -4.08 2.46
CA GLU A 13 -14.15 -5.21 1.81
C GLU A 13 -15.64 -4.89 1.64
N ALA A 14 -16.12 -4.94 0.42
CA ALA A 14 -17.52 -4.67 0.09
C ALA A 14 -17.95 -5.47 -1.14
N ASP A 15 -19.25 -5.76 -1.24
CA ASP A 15 -19.81 -6.48 -2.38
C ASP A 15 -19.86 -5.61 -3.64
N ASP A 16 -19.98 -4.28 -3.47
CA ASP A 16 -20.01 -3.32 -4.56
C ASP A 16 -19.40 -1.94 -4.15
N PRO A 17 -19.04 -1.09 -5.15
CA PRO A 17 -18.50 0.24 -4.89
C PRO A 17 -19.46 1.19 -4.14
N ALA A 18 -20.77 1.05 -4.32
CA ALA A 18 -21.76 1.90 -3.65
C ALA A 18 -21.75 1.68 -2.13
N GLY A 19 -21.53 0.44 -1.68
CA GLY A 19 -21.35 0.11 -0.26
C GLY A 19 -20.14 0.81 0.35
N VAL A 20 -19.04 0.93 -0.41
CA VAL A 20 -17.84 1.65 0.02
C VAL A 20 -18.11 3.14 0.16
N VAL A 21 -18.76 3.75 -0.85
CA VAL A 21 -19.13 5.18 -0.79
C VAL A 21 -19.99 5.48 0.41
N ALA A 22 -21.02 4.65 0.67
CA ALA A 22 -21.91 4.82 1.82
C ALA A 22 -21.16 4.70 3.16
N ALA A 23 -20.23 3.75 3.27
CA ALA A 23 -19.45 3.51 4.49
C ALA A 23 -18.42 4.61 4.78
N THR A 24 -17.98 5.35 3.76
CA THR A 24 -16.90 6.35 3.88
C THR A 24 -17.38 7.80 3.79
N SER A 25 -18.67 8.03 3.56
CA SER A 25 -19.25 9.37 3.35
C SER A 25 -18.94 10.37 4.47
N ASP A 26 -18.82 9.90 5.71
CA ASP A 26 -18.60 10.72 6.89
C ASP A 26 -17.13 10.77 7.36
N LEU A 27 -16.21 10.07 6.66
CA LEU A 27 -14.83 9.93 7.13
C LEU A 27 -13.91 11.10 6.77
N ALA A 28 -14.23 11.86 5.73
CA ALA A 28 -13.35 12.94 5.24
C ALA A 28 -14.15 14.05 4.57
N ALA A 29 -13.58 15.26 4.58
CA ALA A 29 -14.15 16.42 3.90
C ALA A 29 -14.17 16.25 2.36
N GLU A 30 -13.18 15.51 1.84
CA GLU A 30 -13.08 15.14 0.43
C GLU A 30 -12.79 13.63 0.34
N ALA A 31 -13.66 12.91 -0.34
CA ALA A 31 -13.45 11.49 -0.63
C ALA A 31 -13.19 11.30 -2.13
N CYS A 32 -12.17 10.51 -2.45
CA CYS A 32 -11.94 10.06 -3.81
C CYS A 32 -12.94 8.97 -4.19
N GLU A 33 -13.19 8.82 -5.49
CA GLU A 33 -13.91 7.66 -6.00
C GLU A 33 -13.22 6.36 -5.55
N PRO A 34 -13.98 5.39 -5.02
CA PRO A 34 -13.39 4.10 -4.64
C PRO A 34 -12.86 3.36 -5.85
N ALA A 35 -11.72 2.72 -5.70
CA ALA A 35 -11.10 1.92 -6.74
C ALA A 35 -10.91 0.48 -6.26
N GLN A 36 -11.23 -0.48 -7.13
CA GLN A 36 -10.97 -1.89 -6.84
C GLN A 36 -9.47 -2.15 -6.78
N VAL A 37 -9.04 -2.87 -5.75
CA VAL A 37 -7.63 -3.22 -5.53
C VAL A 37 -7.45 -4.72 -5.37
N ARG A 38 -6.25 -5.18 -5.72
CA ARG A 38 -5.79 -6.54 -5.46
C ARG A 38 -4.73 -6.53 -4.37
N LEU A 39 -4.90 -7.39 -3.37
CA LEU A 39 -3.91 -7.61 -2.34
C LEU A 39 -2.80 -8.51 -2.87
N VAL A 40 -1.54 -8.09 -2.70
CA VAL A 40 -0.34 -8.83 -3.11
C VAL A 40 0.67 -8.85 -1.97
N GLY A 41 1.31 -10.01 -1.77
CA GLY A 41 2.36 -10.20 -0.78
C GLY A 41 1.88 -10.55 0.62
N ALA A 42 0.59 -10.73 0.82
CA ALA A 42 -0.02 -11.20 2.06
C ALA A 42 -1.38 -11.83 1.80
N GLU A 43 -1.88 -12.60 2.76
CA GLU A 43 -3.23 -13.18 2.71
C GLU A 43 -4.21 -12.33 3.52
N LEU A 44 -5.39 -12.09 2.99
CA LEU A 44 -6.42 -11.27 3.65
C LEU A 44 -6.83 -11.83 5.02
N ALA A 45 -6.92 -13.16 5.13
CA ALA A 45 -7.25 -13.81 6.40
C ALA A 45 -6.21 -13.52 7.49
N ASP A 46 -4.92 -13.50 7.14
CA ASP A 46 -3.82 -13.19 8.06
C ASP A 46 -3.87 -11.73 8.49
N ILE A 47 -4.13 -10.81 7.58
CA ILE A 47 -4.28 -9.39 7.88
C ILE A 47 -5.44 -9.16 8.85
N LYS A 48 -6.57 -9.81 8.63
CA LYS A 48 -7.75 -9.71 9.51
C LYS A 48 -7.48 -10.29 10.90
N ALA A 49 -6.72 -11.38 10.99
CA ALA A 49 -6.40 -12.07 12.25
C ALA A 49 -5.39 -11.29 13.10
N VAL A 50 -4.32 -10.81 12.49
CA VAL A 50 -3.18 -10.16 13.17
C VAL A 50 -3.32 -8.65 13.25
N ARG A 51 -4.00 -8.02 12.28
CA ARG A 51 -4.12 -6.57 12.12
C ARG A 51 -2.76 -5.87 12.23
N PRO A 52 -1.80 -6.22 11.35
CA PRO A 52 -0.44 -5.69 11.45
C PRO A 52 -0.42 -4.19 11.21
N GLU A 53 0.25 -3.48 12.10
CA GLU A 53 0.47 -2.04 11.96
C GLU A 53 1.55 -1.78 10.94
N ALA A 54 1.33 -0.77 10.08
CA ALA A 54 2.31 -0.28 9.13
C ALA A 54 2.78 1.12 9.55
N GLY A 55 4.10 1.31 9.58
CA GLY A 55 4.69 2.61 9.90
C GLY A 55 4.80 3.53 8.69
N TYR A 56 4.85 2.97 7.48
CA TYR A 56 5.04 3.72 6.24
C TYR A 56 4.19 3.19 5.10
N LEU A 57 3.76 4.12 4.24
CA LEU A 57 3.06 3.86 2.99
C LEU A 57 3.82 4.51 1.84
N VAL A 58 4.13 3.74 0.81
CA VAL A 58 4.66 4.24 -0.45
C VAL A 58 3.58 4.15 -1.53
N GLU A 59 3.30 5.26 -2.21
CA GLU A 59 2.52 5.27 -3.43
C GLU A 59 3.45 5.25 -4.64
N TRP A 60 3.18 4.36 -5.56
CA TRP A 60 3.82 4.31 -6.87
C TRP A 60 2.78 4.42 -7.96
N ASP A 61 2.91 5.45 -8.79
CA ASP A 61 2.09 5.63 -9.98
C ASP A 61 2.66 4.74 -11.09
N ILE A 62 1.93 3.68 -11.42
CA ILE A 62 2.44 2.62 -12.30
C ILE A 62 2.44 3.12 -13.74
N PRO A 63 3.58 3.01 -14.48
CA PRO A 63 3.62 3.37 -15.88
C PRO A 63 2.61 2.59 -16.73
N ALA A 64 2.00 3.25 -17.73
CA ALA A 64 1.00 2.64 -18.59
C ALA A 64 1.50 1.41 -19.38
N SER A 65 2.82 1.28 -19.53
CA SER A 65 3.45 0.12 -20.18
C SER A 65 3.49 -1.15 -19.35
N ILE A 66 3.15 -1.07 -18.04
CA ILE A 66 3.16 -2.20 -17.11
C ILE A 66 1.73 -2.66 -16.89
N ASP A 67 1.41 -3.86 -17.38
CA ASP A 67 0.15 -4.54 -17.08
C ASP A 67 0.22 -5.34 -15.76
N MET A 68 -0.90 -5.94 -15.37
CA MET A 68 -0.98 -6.70 -14.11
C MET A 68 -0.03 -7.90 -14.11
N ASP A 69 0.05 -8.65 -15.20
CA ASP A 69 0.91 -9.84 -15.29
C ASP A 69 2.39 -9.45 -15.17
N THR A 70 2.80 -8.40 -15.85
CA THR A 70 4.16 -7.84 -15.77
C THR A 70 4.47 -7.32 -14.36
N TYR A 71 3.52 -6.63 -13.74
CA TYR A 71 3.65 -6.15 -12.36
C TYR A 71 3.85 -7.29 -11.37
N LEU A 72 3.03 -8.33 -11.43
CA LEU A 72 3.12 -9.49 -10.53
C LEU A 72 4.43 -10.27 -10.73
N ALA A 73 4.86 -10.46 -11.98
CA ALA A 73 6.13 -11.11 -12.30
C ALA A 73 7.32 -10.32 -11.74
N ARG A 74 7.32 -9.00 -11.93
CA ARG A 74 8.34 -8.10 -11.38
C ARG A 74 8.37 -8.16 -9.86
N LYS A 75 7.21 -8.17 -9.21
CA LYS A 75 7.10 -8.26 -7.76
C LYS A 75 7.68 -9.58 -7.22
N ALA A 76 7.36 -10.69 -7.86
CA ALA A 76 7.91 -12.00 -7.50
C ALA A 76 9.45 -12.04 -7.66
N GLU A 77 9.98 -11.46 -8.73
CA GLU A 77 11.41 -11.38 -8.98
C GLU A 77 12.15 -10.50 -7.96
N LYS A 78 11.57 -9.35 -7.60
CA LYS A 78 12.23 -8.35 -6.74
C LYS A 78 12.04 -8.58 -5.25
N SER A 79 10.97 -9.25 -4.82
CA SER A 79 10.67 -9.45 -3.39
C SER A 79 11.80 -10.07 -2.58
N PRO A 80 12.57 -11.07 -3.08
CA PRO A 80 13.71 -11.62 -2.34
C PRO A 80 14.81 -10.60 -2.03
N LEU A 81 14.92 -9.52 -2.78
CA LEU A 81 15.93 -8.49 -2.57
C LEU A 81 15.74 -7.71 -1.26
N TYR A 82 14.55 -7.73 -0.67
CA TYR A 82 14.31 -7.14 0.66
C TYR A 82 15.18 -7.79 1.76
N GLU A 83 15.66 -9.00 1.56
CA GLU A 83 16.60 -9.65 2.49
C GLU A 83 17.93 -8.88 2.63
N GLN A 84 18.27 -8.04 1.65
CA GLN A 84 19.46 -7.18 1.71
C GLN A 84 19.24 -5.94 2.61
N VAL A 85 18.02 -5.68 3.04
CA VAL A 85 17.64 -4.56 3.90
C VAL A 85 16.84 -5.09 5.10
N PRO A 86 17.49 -5.82 6.03
CA PRO A 86 16.79 -6.55 7.10
C PRO A 86 16.08 -5.63 8.11
N GLU A 87 16.46 -4.36 8.19
CA GLU A 87 15.79 -3.34 9.03
C GLU A 87 14.42 -2.91 8.48
N VAL A 88 14.10 -3.24 7.23
CA VAL A 88 12.83 -2.94 6.60
C VAL A 88 12.02 -4.21 6.44
N THR A 89 10.78 -4.18 6.89
CA THR A 89 9.81 -5.25 6.67
C THR A 89 8.78 -4.80 5.66
N PHE A 90 8.75 -5.43 4.49
CA PHE A 90 7.64 -5.31 3.55
C PHE A 90 6.44 -6.09 4.08
N LEU A 91 5.29 -5.43 4.20
CA LEU A 91 4.09 -6.04 4.76
C LEU A 91 3.13 -6.54 3.69
N ARG A 92 2.74 -5.66 2.78
CA ARG A 92 1.77 -5.94 1.72
C ARG A 92 1.68 -4.82 0.72
N THR A 93 1.04 -5.10 -0.41
CA THR A 93 0.70 -4.11 -1.41
C THR A 93 -0.77 -4.25 -1.81
N TYR A 94 -1.43 -3.12 -2.02
CA TYR A 94 -2.69 -3.05 -2.73
C TYR A 94 -2.44 -2.40 -4.08
N VAL A 95 -2.64 -3.16 -5.16
CA VAL A 95 -2.52 -2.66 -6.53
C VAL A 95 -3.89 -2.46 -7.13
N ARG A 96 -4.13 -1.30 -7.73
CA ARG A 96 -5.40 -1.01 -8.40
C ARG A 96 -5.58 -1.96 -9.59
N GLU A 97 -6.77 -2.48 -9.77
CA GLU A 97 -7.08 -3.37 -10.91
C GLU A 97 -6.95 -2.64 -12.25
N ASP A 98 -7.11 -1.31 -12.30
CA ASP A 98 -6.88 -0.49 -13.49
C ASP A 98 -5.40 -0.18 -13.75
N MET A 99 -4.49 -0.65 -12.90
CA MET A 99 -3.04 -0.43 -12.98
C MET A 99 -2.57 1.02 -12.89
N ALA A 100 -3.39 1.92 -12.34
CA ALA A 100 -3.02 3.32 -12.18
C ALA A 100 -1.97 3.54 -11.09
N LYS A 101 -2.08 2.84 -9.96
CA LYS A 101 -1.13 2.91 -8.85
C LYS A 101 -1.16 1.69 -7.96
N CYS A 102 -0.14 1.58 -7.11
CA CYS A 102 -0.16 0.68 -5.96
C CYS A 102 0.22 1.40 -4.67
N LEU A 103 -0.24 0.84 -3.56
CA LEU A 103 0.05 1.26 -2.19
C LEU A 103 0.86 0.16 -1.50
N CYS A 104 2.12 0.43 -1.19
CA CYS A 104 3.03 -0.52 -0.55
C CYS A 104 3.23 -0.13 0.91
N PHE A 105 3.02 -1.09 1.82
CA PHE A 105 3.10 -0.88 3.26
C PHE A 105 4.36 -1.50 3.83
N TYR A 106 5.04 -0.75 4.70
CA TYR A 106 6.31 -1.12 5.32
C TYR A 106 6.34 -0.82 6.82
N ASN A 107 7.18 -1.60 7.53
CA ASN A 107 7.76 -1.20 8.81
C ASN A 107 9.26 -0.99 8.63
N ALA A 108 9.78 0.09 9.20
CA ALA A 108 11.17 0.49 9.11
C ALA A 108 11.52 1.43 10.27
N PRO A 109 12.82 1.58 10.63
CA PRO A 109 13.22 2.51 11.68
C PRO A 109 13.03 3.98 11.30
N ASP A 110 13.13 4.32 10.02
CA ASP A 110 13.00 5.69 9.50
C ASP A 110 12.67 5.71 8.00
N VAL A 111 12.44 6.92 7.47
CA VAL A 111 12.16 7.17 6.04
C VAL A 111 13.32 6.73 5.16
N ASP A 112 14.56 7.01 5.57
CA ASP A 112 15.75 6.70 4.76
C ASP A 112 15.89 5.20 4.53
N ALA A 113 15.54 4.38 5.52
CA ALA A 113 15.51 2.93 5.38
C ALA A 113 14.49 2.47 4.32
N VAL A 114 13.29 3.07 4.28
CA VAL A 114 12.29 2.78 3.24
C VAL A 114 12.78 3.18 1.86
N VAL A 115 13.38 4.36 1.72
CA VAL A 115 13.97 4.83 0.47
C VAL A 115 15.03 3.86 -0.02
N HIS A 116 15.94 3.43 0.85
CA HIS A 116 16.98 2.46 0.53
C HIS A 116 16.40 1.11 0.08
N ALA A 117 15.39 0.61 0.78
CA ALA A 117 14.72 -0.64 0.39
C ALA A 117 14.10 -0.55 -1.02
N ARG A 118 13.49 0.59 -1.36
CA ARG A 118 12.92 0.83 -2.69
C ARG A 118 13.99 0.91 -3.77
N GLU A 119 15.15 1.46 -3.47
CA GLU A 119 16.31 1.46 -4.38
C GLU A 119 16.80 0.03 -4.65
N VAL A 120 16.93 -0.78 -3.60
CA VAL A 120 17.38 -2.18 -3.71
C VAL A 120 16.43 -2.99 -4.60
N VAL A 121 15.12 -2.80 -4.48
CA VAL A 121 14.14 -3.48 -5.35
C VAL A 121 13.88 -2.73 -6.67
N SER A 122 14.62 -1.67 -6.94
CA SER A 122 14.57 -0.88 -8.19
C SER A 122 13.16 -0.38 -8.53
N THR A 123 12.42 0.08 -7.52
CA THR A 123 11.03 0.55 -7.70
C THR A 123 10.89 1.99 -7.21
N PRO A 124 10.34 2.90 -8.05
CA PRO A 124 10.20 4.31 -7.71
C PRO A 124 9.29 4.58 -6.50
N ILE A 125 9.50 5.74 -5.90
CA ILE A 125 8.62 6.35 -4.91
C ILE A 125 8.04 7.62 -5.53
N ASP A 126 6.73 7.69 -5.71
CA ASP A 126 6.07 8.93 -6.11
C ASP A 126 5.65 9.75 -4.89
N ARG A 127 5.15 9.08 -3.85
CA ARG A 127 4.83 9.68 -2.55
C ARG A 127 5.14 8.69 -1.43
N LEU A 128 5.71 9.20 -0.33
CA LEU A 128 5.98 8.42 0.88
C LEU A 128 5.33 9.10 2.07
N HIS A 129 4.57 8.34 2.84
CA HIS A 129 3.87 8.81 4.02
C HIS A 129 4.30 8.03 5.25
N ALA A 130 4.68 8.73 6.32
CA ALA A 130 4.67 8.15 7.65
C ALA A 130 3.22 8.01 8.11
N LEU A 131 2.90 6.90 8.75
CA LEU A 131 1.56 6.57 9.22
C LEU A 131 1.43 6.72 10.72
N ASP A 132 0.28 7.20 11.15
CA ASP A 132 -0.12 7.24 12.55
C ASP A 132 -1.10 6.10 12.84
N HIS A 133 -0.90 5.43 13.97
CA HIS A 133 -1.82 4.38 14.40
C HIS A 133 -3.06 5.02 15.02
N ILE A 134 -4.22 4.68 14.49
CA ILE A 134 -5.51 5.09 15.05
C ILE A 134 -6.31 3.84 15.37
N GLU A 135 -6.66 3.65 16.63
CA GLU A 135 -7.67 2.67 17.01
C GLU A 135 -9.06 3.19 16.62
N LEU A 136 -9.75 2.41 15.84
CA LEU A 136 -11.13 2.68 15.45
C LEU A 136 -12.10 1.86 16.31
#